data_8b1d7eb689db983ee47db9395f148449
#
_entry.id   8b1d7eb689db983ee47db9395f148449
#
_cell.length_a   1.000
_cell.length_b   1.000
_cell.length_c   1.000
_cell.angle_alpha   90.00
_cell.angle_beta   90.00
_cell.angle_gamma   90.00
#
_symmetry.space_group_name_H-M   'P 1'
#
loop_
_entity.id
_entity.type
_entity.pdbx_description
1 polymer ?
#
loop_
_entity_poly.entity_id
_entity_poly.type
_entity_poly.pdbx_seq_one_letter_code
_entity_poly.pdbx_strand_id
1 'polypeptide(L)'
;SMDHQPRRRLRNRAQSYDIQAWKKQCEELLNLIFQCEDSEPFRQPVDLLEYPDYRDIIDTPMDFATVRETLEAGNYESPMELCKDVRLIFSNSKAYTPSKRSRIYSMSLRLSAFFEEHISSVLSDYKSALRFHKR
;
A
#
# COMPACT_ATOMS: atom_id res chain seq x y z
N SER A 1 -7.74 26.10 -16.96
CA SER A 1 -8.51 26.59 -18.09
C SER A 1 -9.46 25.51 -18.60
N MET A 2 -10.50 25.93 -19.25
CA MET A 2 -11.53 25.03 -19.78
C MET A 2 -10.96 24.03 -20.80
N ASP A 3 -9.90 24.40 -21.50
CA ASP A 3 -9.28 23.54 -22.51
C ASP A 3 -8.57 22.34 -21.93
N HIS A 4 -8.16 22.41 -20.67
CA HIS A 4 -7.46 21.28 -20.03
C HIS A 4 -8.40 20.21 -19.50
N GLN A 5 -9.64 20.55 -19.16
CA GLN A 5 -10.57 19.61 -18.55
C GLN A 5 -10.96 18.44 -19.48
N PRO A 6 -11.31 18.67 -20.76
CA PRO A 6 -11.61 17.57 -21.67
C PRO A 6 -10.42 16.64 -21.90
N ARG A 7 -9.20 17.20 -22.00
CA ARG A 7 -7.97 16.40 -22.18
C ARG A 7 -7.68 15.54 -20.96
N ARG A 8 -7.88 16.08 -19.74
CA ARG A 8 -7.71 15.32 -18.51
C ARG A 8 -8.67 14.14 -18.44
N ARG A 9 -9.92 14.36 -18.79
CA ARG A 9 -10.93 13.28 -18.78
C ARG A 9 -10.57 12.16 -19.75
N LEU A 10 -10.09 12.51 -20.95
CA LEU A 10 -9.68 11.51 -21.95
C LEU A 10 -8.47 10.72 -21.46
N ARG A 11 -7.46 11.41 -20.89
CA ARG A 11 -6.28 10.75 -20.34
C ARG A 11 -6.65 9.83 -19.19
N ASN A 12 -7.49 10.29 -18.25
CA ASN A 12 -7.88 9.51 -17.09
C ASN A 12 -8.66 8.26 -17.51
N ARG A 13 -9.51 8.37 -18.53
CA ARG A 13 -10.21 7.22 -19.06
C ARG A 13 -9.27 6.22 -19.71
N ALA A 14 -8.29 6.72 -20.47
CA ALA A 14 -7.27 5.85 -21.09
C ALA A 14 -6.46 5.12 -20.03
N GLN A 15 -6.03 5.82 -18.96
CA GLN A 15 -5.30 5.22 -17.85
C GLN A 15 -6.15 4.22 -17.08
N SER A 16 -7.45 4.49 -16.91
CA SER A 16 -8.32 3.60 -16.15
C SER A 16 -8.57 2.27 -16.85
N TYR A 17 -8.23 2.15 -18.14
CA TYR A 17 -8.35 0.90 -18.89
C TYR A 17 -7.01 0.21 -19.15
N ASP A 18 -5.92 0.75 -18.64
CA ASP A 18 -4.60 0.14 -18.73
C ASP A 18 -4.41 -0.86 -17.60
N ILE A 19 -4.37 -2.15 -17.93
CA ILE A 19 -4.26 -3.22 -16.94
C ILE A 19 -2.87 -3.29 -16.29
N GLN A 20 -1.90 -2.54 -16.78
CA GLN A 20 -0.54 -2.52 -16.23
C GLN A 20 -0.24 -1.26 -15.42
N ALA A 21 -1.11 -0.27 -15.45
CA ALA A 21 -0.86 1.03 -14.84
C ALA A 21 -0.68 0.97 -13.31
N TRP A 22 -1.29 -0.01 -12.65
CA TRP A 22 -1.26 -0.14 -11.19
C TRP A 22 0.16 -0.26 -10.63
N LYS A 23 1.07 -0.87 -11.39
CA LYS A 23 2.42 -1.11 -10.87
C LYS A 23 3.15 0.20 -10.59
N LYS A 24 3.16 1.10 -11.56
CA LYS A 24 3.79 2.41 -11.38
C LYS A 24 3.05 3.25 -10.34
N GLN A 25 1.74 3.18 -10.32
CA GLN A 25 0.93 3.89 -9.32
C GLN A 25 1.28 3.42 -7.91
N CYS A 26 1.49 2.12 -7.72
CA CYS A 26 1.92 1.57 -6.43
C CYS A 26 3.36 1.97 -6.09
N GLU A 27 4.26 2.01 -7.07
CA GLU A 27 5.63 2.51 -6.86
C GLU A 27 5.61 3.95 -6.34
N GLU A 28 4.81 4.80 -6.96
CA GLU A 28 4.68 6.20 -6.57
C GLU A 28 4.08 6.34 -5.17
N LEU A 29 3.05 5.53 -4.85
CA LEU A 29 2.46 5.54 -3.52
C LEU A 29 3.44 5.07 -2.46
N LEU A 30 4.22 4.02 -2.73
CA LEU A 30 5.26 3.57 -1.80
C LEU A 30 6.30 4.66 -1.58
N ASN A 31 6.70 5.41 -2.61
CA ASN A 31 7.61 6.53 -2.45
C ASN A 31 7.04 7.59 -1.50
N LEU A 32 5.76 7.92 -1.64
CA LEU A 32 5.09 8.85 -0.71
C LEU A 32 5.09 8.30 0.71
N ILE A 33 4.79 7.01 0.88
CA ILE A 33 4.77 6.37 2.19
C ILE A 33 6.16 6.43 2.85
N PHE A 34 7.23 6.15 2.10
CA PHE A 34 8.58 6.22 2.65
C PHE A 34 8.99 7.64 3.04
N GLN A 35 8.37 8.67 2.48
CA GLN A 35 8.61 10.06 2.87
C GLN A 35 7.77 10.49 4.08
N CYS A 36 6.70 9.76 4.41
CA CYS A 36 5.87 10.07 5.56
C CYS A 36 6.59 9.67 6.85
N GLU A 37 6.65 10.57 7.83
CA GLU A 37 7.25 10.26 9.13
C GLU A 37 6.55 9.07 9.80
N ASP A 38 5.23 8.94 9.62
CA ASP A 38 4.44 7.87 10.22
C ASP A 38 4.82 6.47 9.72
N SER A 39 5.57 6.36 8.62
CA SER A 39 6.01 5.06 8.10
C SER A 39 7.29 4.54 8.76
N GLU A 40 7.99 5.36 9.51
CA GLU A 40 9.33 5.01 10.03
C GLU A 40 9.36 3.65 10.73
N PRO A 41 8.44 3.31 11.64
CA PRO A 41 8.49 2.01 12.32
C PRO A 41 8.21 0.81 11.40
N PHE A 42 7.74 1.05 10.18
CA PHE A 42 7.25 0.02 9.28
C PHE A 42 8.08 -0.12 8.01
N ARG A 43 9.20 0.61 7.90
CA ARG A 43 10.03 0.63 6.68
C ARG A 43 10.91 -0.59 6.52
N GLN A 44 11.24 -1.25 7.63
CA GLN A 44 12.09 -2.44 7.66
C GLN A 44 11.43 -3.50 8.53
N PRO A 45 11.85 -4.77 8.42
CA PRO A 45 11.34 -5.80 9.32
C PRO A 45 11.55 -5.42 10.79
N VAL A 46 10.60 -5.80 11.63
CA VAL A 46 10.70 -5.59 13.08
C VAL A 46 11.96 -6.28 13.58
N ASP A 47 12.75 -5.57 14.40
CA ASP A 47 13.97 -6.09 14.98
C ASP A 47 13.63 -7.07 16.11
N LEU A 48 13.94 -8.34 15.91
CA LEU A 48 13.62 -9.40 16.86
C LEU A 48 14.52 -9.36 18.09
N LEU A 49 15.65 -8.65 18.03
CA LEU A 49 16.48 -8.42 19.21
C LEU A 49 15.86 -7.37 20.12
N GLU A 50 15.23 -6.36 19.52
CA GLU A 50 14.53 -5.31 20.27
C GLU A 50 13.17 -5.80 20.79
N TYR A 51 12.50 -6.66 20.03
CA TYR A 51 11.16 -7.19 20.35
C TYR A 51 11.19 -8.73 20.31
N PRO A 52 11.79 -9.38 21.34
CA PRO A 52 12.07 -10.82 21.26
C PRO A 52 10.81 -11.70 21.27
N ASP A 53 9.67 -11.20 21.71
CA ASP A 53 8.40 -11.93 21.73
C ASP A 53 7.57 -11.71 20.45
N TYR A 54 8.09 -10.95 19.50
CA TYR A 54 7.30 -10.55 18.33
C TYR A 54 6.72 -11.74 17.58
N ARG A 55 7.54 -12.77 17.31
CA ARG A 55 7.12 -13.96 16.55
C ARG A 55 6.22 -14.89 17.35
N ASP A 56 6.10 -14.70 18.65
CA ASP A 56 5.11 -15.42 19.46
C ASP A 56 3.69 -14.91 19.22
N ILE A 57 3.59 -13.65 18.80
CA ILE A 57 2.31 -12.96 18.61
C ILE A 57 1.99 -12.81 17.13
N ILE A 58 2.99 -12.56 16.29
CA ILE A 58 2.84 -12.26 14.86
C ILE A 58 3.34 -13.46 14.03
N ASP A 59 2.41 -14.09 13.32
CA ASP A 59 2.71 -15.24 12.47
C ASP A 59 3.47 -14.85 11.21
N THR A 60 3.07 -13.76 10.58
CA THR A 60 3.62 -13.34 9.29
C THR A 60 4.05 -11.88 9.35
N PRO A 61 5.33 -11.62 9.65
CA PRO A 61 5.85 -10.25 9.61
C PRO A 61 5.75 -9.65 8.21
N MET A 62 5.53 -8.35 8.14
CA MET A 62 5.53 -7.62 6.88
C MET A 62 5.98 -6.19 7.13
N ASP A 63 6.62 -5.61 6.15
CA ASP A 63 7.13 -4.24 6.18
C ASP A 63 7.16 -3.65 4.79
N PHE A 64 7.31 -2.33 4.68
CA PHE A 64 7.24 -1.66 3.40
C PHE A 64 8.43 -1.92 2.47
N ALA A 65 9.62 -2.20 3.02
CA ALA A 65 10.76 -2.59 2.17
C ALA A 65 10.48 -3.92 1.49
N THR A 66 9.90 -4.88 2.20
CA THR A 66 9.51 -6.17 1.63
C THR A 66 8.44 -6.01 0.54
N VAL A 67 7.45 -5.15 0.78
CA VAL A 67 6.42 -4.85 -0.23
C VAL A 67 7.06 -4.25 -1.48
N ARG A 68 7.94 -3.26 -1.30
CA ARG A 68 8.65 -2.62 -2.43
C ARG A 68 9.47 -3.63 -3.22
N GLU A 69 10.24 -4.45 -2.53
CA GLU A 69 11.08 -5.48 -3.16
C GLU A 69 10.23 -6.49 -3.94
N THR A 70 9.11 -6.92 -3.38
CA THR A 70 8.18 -7.85 -4.05
C THR A 70 7.60 -7.22 -5.32
N LEU A 71 7.21 -5.96 -5.25
CA LEU A 71 6.70 -5.22 -6.41
C LEU A 71 7.76 -5.09 -7.50
N GLU A 72 8.98 -4.68 -7.14
CA GLU A 72 10.07 -4.48 -8.10
C GLU A 72 10.52 -5.80 -8.73
N ALA A 73 10.43 -6.90 -7.99
CA ALA A 73 10.75 -8.23 -8.50
C ALA A 73 9.68 -8.79 -9.45
N GLY A 74 8.54 -8.09 -9.60
CA GLY A 74 7.44 -8.55 -10.43
C GLY A 74 6.66 -9.70 -9.80
N ASN A 75 6.67 -9.82 -8.47
CA ASN A 75 6.06 -10.95 -7.76
C ASN A 75 4.66 -10.65 -7.22
N TYR A 76 4.07 -9.51 -7.58
CA TYR A 76 2.63 -9.27 -7.41
C TYR A 76 1.95 -9.35 -8.77
N GLU A 77 0.90 -10.14 -8.87
CA GLU A 77 0.09 -10.22 -10.09
C GLU A 77 -0.90 -9.06 -10.22
N SER A 78 -1.27 -8.46 -9.10
CA SER A 78 -2.32 -7.45 -9.07
C SER A 78 -2.11 -6.50 -7.89
N PRO A 79 -2.74 -5.31 -7.95
CA PRO A 79 -2.68 -4.40 -6.80
C PRO A 79 -3.40 -4.94 -5.57
N MET A 80 -4.32 -5.89 -5.74
CA MET A 80 -4.99 -6.52 -4.60
C MET A 80 -4.01 -7.31 -3.73
N GLU A 81 -3.04 -7.98 -4.36
CA GLU A 81 -2.01 -8.71 -3.61
C GLU A 81 -1.12 -7.78 -2.81
N LEU A 82 -0.68 -6.68 -3.42
CA LEU A 82 0.09 -5.65 -2.71
C LEU A 82 -0.72 -5.08 -1.55
N CYS A 83 -1.97 -4.76 -1.80
CA CYS A 83 -2.87 -4.20 -0.79
C CYS A 83 -3.01 -5.13 0.41
N LYS A 84 -3.10 -6.43 0.17
CA LYS A 84 -3.17 -7.44 1.24
C LYS A 84 -1.93 -7.40 2.12
N ASP A 85 -0.75 -7.32 1.53
CA ASP A 85 0.51 -7.24 2.29
C ASP A 85 0.62 -5.95 3.08
N VAL A 86 0.23 -4.81 2.50
CA VAL A 86 0.24 -3.54 3.22
C VAL A 86 -0.73 -3.58 4.39
N ARG A 87 -1.92 -4.11 4.19
CA ARG A 87 -2.90 -4.24 5.27
C ARG A 87 -2.40 -5.17 6.39
N LEU A 88 -1.59 -6.15 6.04
CA LEU A 88 -0.94 -7.03 7.03
C LEU A 88 0.02 -6.24 7.93
N ILE A 89 0.76 -5.27 7.39
CA ILE A 89 1.60 -4.39 8.20
C ILE A 89 0.78 -3.75 9.31
N PHE A 90 -0.39 -3.22 8.97
CA PHE A 90 -1.24 -2.51 9.92
C PHE A 90 -1.94 -3.45 10.91
N SER A 91 -2.40 -4.62 10.45
CA SER A 91 -3.00 -5.60 11.34
C SER A 91 -1.98 -6.18 12.32
N ASN A 92 -0.73 -6.38 11.88
CA ASN A 92 0.35 -6.80 12.77
C ASN A 92 0.61 -5.75 13.86
N SER A 93 0.64 -4.47 13.48
CA SER A 93 0.83 -3.39 14.45
C SER A 93 -0.29 -3.38 15.50
N LYS A 94 -1.52 -3.55 15.07
CA LYS A 94 -2.68 -3.60 15.98
C LYS A 94 -2.59 -4.79 16.91
N ALA A 95 -2.19 -5.95 16.41
CA ALA A 95 -2.09 -7.19 17.18
C ALA A 95 -0.96 -7.11 18.22
N TYR A 96 0.16 -6.51 17.85
CA TYR A 96 1.33 -6.46 18.73
C TYR A 96 1.26 -5.36 19.76
N THR A 97 0.55 -4.25 19.47
CA THR A 97 0.56 -3.10 20.38
C THR A 97 0.03 -3.47 21.77
N PRO A 98 0.74 -3.08 22.84
CA PRO A 98 0.27 -3.33 24.21
C PRO A 98 -0.87 -2.40 24.61
N SER A 99 -1.07 -1.30 23.88
CA SER A 99 -2.06 -0.29 24.19
C SER A 99 -2.46 0.47 22.95
N LYS A 100 -3.75 0.79 22.83
CA LYS A 100 -4.26 1.66 21.76
C LYS A 100 -3.74 3.10 21.88
N ARG A 101 -3.04 3.41 22.97
CA ARG A 101 -2.38 4.70 23.19
C ARG A 101 -0.92 4.73 22.75
N SER A 102 -0.38 3.60 22.26
CA SER A 102 1.03 3.57 21.86
C SER A 102 1.27 4.50 20.67
N ARG A 103 2.47 5.09 20.66
CA ARG A 103 2.86 6.00 19.58
C ARG A 103 2.89 5.27 18.24
N ILE A 104 3.51 4.10 18.20
CA ILE A 104 3.65 3.32 16.98
C ILE A 104 2.27 2.93 16.44
N TYR A 105 1.35 2.51 17.30
CA TYR A 105 0.01 2.18 16.89
C TYR A 105 -0.72 3.40 16.30
N SER A 106 -0.58 4.57 16.91
CA SER A 106 -1.19 5.80 16.40
C SER A 106 -0.63 6.17 15.01
N MET A 107 0.68 5.97 14.80
CA MET A 107 1.30 6.17 13.49
C MET A 107 0.72 5.21 12.45
N SER A 108 0.50 3.94 12.83
CA SER A 108 -0.09 2.96 11.92
C SER A 108 -1.50 3.34 11.51
N LEU A 109 -2.31 3.90 12.41
CA LEU A 109 -3.67 4.32 12.08
C LEU A 109 -3.68 5.47 11.08
N ARG A 110 -2.82 6.47 11.26
CA ARG A 110 -2.73 7.59 10.32
C ARG A 110 -2.22 7.11 8.96
N LEU A 111 -1.20 6.29 8.95
CA LEU A 111 -0.64 5.78 7.70
C LEU A 111 -1.62 4.87 6.97
N SER A 112 -2.37 4.06 7.71
CA SER A 112 -3.42 3.22 7.12
C SER A 112 -4.48 4.06 6.43
N ALA A 113 -4.93 5.15 7.07
CA ALA A 113 -5.90 6.05 6.45
C ALA A 113 -5.35 6.68 5.18
N PHE A 114 -4.09 7.11 5.20
CA PHE A 114 -3.41 7.66 4.02
C PHE A 114 -3.33 6.63 2.89
N PHE A 115 -2.93 5.41 3.22
CA PHE A 115 -2.83 4.34 2.23
C PHE A 115 -4.18 4.02 1.61
N GLU A 116 -5.22 3.82 2.42
CA GLU A 116 -6.56 3.48 1.93
C GLU A 116 -7.12 4.58 1.03
N GLU A 117 -6.88 5.84 1.37
CA GLU A 117 -7.31 6.96 0.56
C GLU A 117 -6.69 6.93 -0.84
N HIS A 118 -5.41 6.56 -0.93
CA HIS A 118 -4.68 6.56 -2.20
C HIS A 118 -4.86 5.27 -3.01
N ILE A 119 -4.98 4.12 -2.35
CA ILE A 119 -5.06 2.84 -3.06
C ILE A 119 -6.42 2.60 -3.68
N SER A 120 -7.46 3.26 -3.21
CA SER A 120 -8.84 3.01 -3.66
C SER A 120 -9.00 3.20 -5.16
N SER A 121 -8.46 4.27 -5.73
CA SER A 121 -8.54 4.51 -7.18
C SER A 121 -7.70 3.51 -7.97
N VAL A 122 -6.55 3.10 -7.44
CA VAL A 122 -5.69 2.09 -8.07
C VAL A 122 -6.44 0.76 -8.21
N LEU A 123 -7.09 0.33 -7.14
CA LEU A 123 -7.88 -0.91 -7.16
C LEU A 123 -9.08 -0.80 -8.10
N SER A 124 -9.80 0.30 -8.04
CA SER A 124 -10.97 0.56 -8.86
C SER A 124 -10.61 0.58 -10.35
N ASP A 125 -9.55 1.30 -10.72
CA ASP A 125 -9.10 1.42 -12.10
C ASP A 125 -8.63 0.06 -12.65
N TYR A 126 -7.92 -0.71 -11.85
CA TYR A 126 -7.47 -2.03 -12.25
C TYR A 126 -8.66 -2.96 -12.53
N LYS A 127 -9.64 -2.98 -11.64
CA LYS A 127 -10.84 -3.81 -11.81
C LYS A 127 -11.65 -3.38 -13.04
N SER A 128 -11.73 -2.08 -13.28
CA SER A 128 -12.38 -1.54 -14.49
C SER A 128 -11.64 -1.95 -15.75
N ALA A 129 -10.30 -1.89 -15.73
CA ALA A 129 -9.48 -2.29 -16.86
C ALA A 129 -9.67 -3.77 -17.19
N LEU A 130 -9.72 -4.64 -16.17
CA LEU A 130 -9.98 -6.06 -16.38
C LEU A 130 -11.35 -6.29 -17.01
N ARG A 131 -12.39 -5.61 -16.53
CA ARG A 131 -13.74 -5.74 -17.11
C ARG A 131 -13.77 -5.26 -18.56
N PHE A 132 -13.10 -4.15 -18.85
CA PHE A 132 -13.03 -3.60 -20.20
C PHE A 132 -12.38 -4.60 -21.19
N HIS A 133 -11.28 -5.21 -20.79
CA HIS A 133 -10.53 -6.14 -21.67
C HIS A 133 -11.21 -7.50 -21.82
N LYS A 134 -12.19 -7.83 -20.98
CA LYS A 134 -12.97 -9.07 -21.09
C LYS A 134 -14.19 -8.96 -21.99
N ARG A 135 -14.45 -7.78 -22.53
CA ARG A 135 -15.59 -7.55 -23.42
C ARG A 135 -15.48 -8.30 -24.75
#